data_f598a8197636da79d5e141cf3ce5738a
#
_entry.id   f598a8197636da79d5e141cf3ce5738a
#
_cell.length_a   1.000
_cell.length_b   1.000
_cell.length_c   1.000
_cell.angle_alpha   90.00
_cell.angle_beta   90.00
_cell.angle_gamma   90.00
#
_symmetry.space_group_name_H-M   'P 1'
#
loop_
_entity.id
_entity.type
_entity.pdbx_description
1 polymer ?
#
loop_
_entity_poly.entity_id
_entity_poly.type
_entity_poly.pdbx_seq_one_letter_code
_entity_poly.pdbx_strand_id
1 'polypeptide(L)'
;MLNKAEYKENSELNTSGYELTERNKAKIDECLKERQKAMDARTGEEGYNAQIGNINQQSAKIGELAADDFVRNKCPNAKLLHPKDIGTSISKPGDFDMVYEVEEPPPGEIIIVEAKGGSSPLGSRKIGNMAYQQGTTEYTAEITNLMSEKKEGTTEKIAARKIQHAASFGIPIRYIHTQANIPESGNVTDVRVEVAEFKINSKGLI
;
A
#
# COMPACT_ATOMS: atom_id res chain seq x y z
N MET A 1 -11.80 16.40 -14.77
CA MET A 1 -12.64 15.86 -13.68
C MET A 1 -11.87 14.71 -13.03
N LEU A 2 -11.94 14.52 -11.69
CA LEU A 2 -11.32 13.43 -10.96
C LEU A 2 -12.36 12.35 -10.65
N ASN A 3 -12.15 11.13 -11.13
CA ASN A 3 -12.91 9.95 -10.71
C ASN A 3 -12.34 9.44 -9.38
N LYS A 4 -13.17 9.51 -8.34
CA LYS A 4 -12.79 9.09 -6.99
C LYS A 4 -13.03 7.60 -6.80
N ALA A 5 -12.20 6.98 -5.98
CA ALA A 5 -12.40 5.62 -5.53
C ALA A 5 -13.61 5.53 -4.57
N GLU A 6 -14.29 4.40 -4.62
CA GLU A 6 -15.35 4.02 -3.69
C GLU A 6 -14.88 2.85 -2.84
N TYR A 7 -15.37 2.77 -1.60
CA TYR A 7 -15.08 1.66 -0.70
C TYR A 7 -16.27 0.71 -0.62
N LYS A 8 -15.98 -0.56 -0.37
CA LYS A 8 -17.00 -1.56 -0.01
C LYS A 8 -17.47 -1.27 1.42
N GLU A 9 -18.77 -1.16 1.63
CA GLU A 9 -19.35 -0.95 2.96
C GLU A 9 -19.21 -2.19 3.85
N ASN A 10 -19.41 -3.38 3.29
CA ASN A 10 -19.41 -4.64 4.00
C ASN A 10 -18.24 -5.53 3.51
N SER A 11 -17.04 -5.27 3.99
CA SER A 11 -15.87 -6.12 3.77
C SER A 11 -15.32 -6.59 5.11
N GLU A 12 -15.00 -7.87 5.22
CA GLU A 12 -14.36 -8.44 6.41
C GLU A 12 -12.92 -7.92 6.64
N LEU A 13 -12.33 -7.25 5.64
CA LEU A 13 -11.05 -6.57 5.78
C LEU A 13 -11.18 -5.14 6.32
N ASN A 14 -12.37 -4.54 6.24
CA ASN A 14 -12.59 -3.21 6.81
C ASN A 14 -12.38 -3.27 8.32
N THR A 15 -11.53 -2.41 8.82
CA THR A 15 -11.27 -2.32 10.26
C THR A 15 -10.86 -0.91 10.64
N SER A 16 -11.21 -0.51 11.85
CA SER A 16 -10.82 0.75 12.46
C SER A 16 -9.97 0.46 13.68
N GLY A 17 -8.82 1.13 13.76
CA GLY A 17 -7.95 1.05 14.91
C GLY A 17 -7.24 -0.30 15.10
N TYR A 18 -6.87 -0.99 13.99
CA TYR A 18 -6.07 -2.21 14.10
C TYR A 18 -4.76 -1.96 14.84
N GLU A 19 -4.49 -2.77 15.84
CA GLU A 19 -3.27 -2.74 16.65
C GLU A 19 -2.18 -3.61 16.03
N LEU A 20 -0.95 -3.08 15.96
CA LEU A 20 0.18 -3.82 15.40
C LEU A 20 0.50 -5.06 16.25
N THR A 21 0.83 -6.15 15.55
CA THR A 21 1.47 -7.32 16.19
C THR A 21 2.95 -7.05 16.45
N GLU A 22 3.67 -8.03 17.01
CA GLU A 22 5.12 -7.87 17.25
C GLU A 22 5.97 -7.93 15.97
N ARG A 23 5.37 -8.34 14.82
CA ARG A 23 6.10 -8.60 13.58
C ARG A 23 6.96 -7.43 13.10
N ASN A 24 6.39 -6.24 13.01
CA ASN A 24 7.05 -5.07 12.44
C ASN A 24 7.27 -3.94 13.46
N LYS A 25 6.89 -4.12 14.73
CA LYS A 25 6.99 -3.07 15.76
C LYS A 25 8.39 -2.47 15.88
N ALA A 26 9.44 -3.29 15.94
CA ALA A 26 10.81 -2.79 16.08
C ALA A 26 11.24 -1.90 14.89
N LYS A 27 10.88 -2.29 13.66
CA LYS A 27 11.19 -1.51 12.46
C LYS A 27 10.38 -0.21 12.41
N ILE A 28 9.10 -0.26 12.80
CA ILE A 28 8.24 0.92 12.87
C ILE A 28 8.75 1.89 13.94
N ASP A 29 9.17 1.39 15.09
CA ASP A 29 9.76 2.20 16.16
C ASP A 29 11.04 2.92 15.70
N GLU A 30 11.90 2.24 14.94
CA GLU A 30 13.07 2.86 14.30
C GLU A 30 12.66 3.96 13.32
N CYS A 31 11.67 3.71 12.45
CA CYS A 31 11.16 4.73 11.53
C CYS A 31 10.56 5.93 12.26
N LEU A 32 9.85 5.73 13.38
CA LEU A 32 9.31 6.81 14.21
C LEU A 32 10.43 7.67 14.79
N LYS A 33 11.49 7.06 15.30
CA LYS A 33 12.67 7.76 15.84
C LYS A 33 13.41 8.56 14.77
N GLU A 34 13.65 7.96 13.59
CA GLU A 34 14.29 8.67 12.47
C GLU A 34 13.43 9.82 11.94
N ARG A 35 12.11 9.62 11.89
CA ARG A 35 11.17 10.67 11.53
C ARG A 35 11.20 11.83 12.54
N GLN A 36 11.24 11.54 13.84
CA GLN A 36 11.34 12.56 14.89
C GLN A 36 12.63 13.34 14.78
N LYS A 37 13.78 12.69 14.59
CA LYS A 37 15.07 13.35 14.35
C LYS A 37 15.01 14.31 13.16
N ALA A 38 14.37 13.88 12.06
CA ALA A 38 14.20 14.74 10.90
C ALA A 38 13.27 15.93 11.17
N MET A 39 12.24 15.77 12.00
CA MET A 39 11.38 16.85 12.43
C MET A 39 12.13 17.87 13.31
N ASP A 40 12.93 17.40 14.25
CA ASP A 40 13.72 18.24 15.15
C ASP A 40 14.81 19.04 14.38
N ALA A 41 15.42 18.40 13.36
CA ALA A 41 16.43 19.01 12.50
C ALA A 41 15.87 19.99 11.44
N ARG A 42 14.54 20.11 11.32
CA ARG A 42 13.86 20.96 10.32
C ARG A 42 13.98 22.47 10.61
N THR A 43 14.63 22.86 11.68
CA THR A 43 14.82 24.26 12.09
C THR A 43 15.90 24.94 11.23
N GLY A 44 15.50 25.66 10.15
CA GLY A 44 16.36 26.44 9.28
C GLY A 44 16.08 26.25 7.79
N GLU A 45 16.28 27.30 6.98
CA GLU A 45 15.89 27.32 5.56
C GLU A 45 16.72 26.36 4.69
N GLU A 46 18.03 26.20 4.95
CA GLU A 46 18.93 25.42 4.09
C GLU A 46 18.71 23.88 4.14
N GLY A 47 18.17 23.36 5.24
CA GLY A 47 17.90 21.92 5.40
C GLY A 47 16.44 21.50 5.16
N TYR A 48 15.54 22.47 4.98
CA TYR A 48 14.09 22.24 5.04
C TYR A 48 13.58 21.19 4.06
N ASN A 49 13.94 21.28 2.79
CA ASN A 49 13.46 20.34 1.76
C ASN A 49 14.01 18.92 1.95
N ALA A 50 15.27 18.79 2.37
CA ALA A 50 15.86 17.46 2.65
C ALA A 50 15.18 16.79 3.85
N GLN A 51 14.88 17.53 4.90
CA GLN A 51 14.21 17.01 6.08
C GLN A 51 12.74 16.65 5.79
N ILE A 52 12.02 17.41 4.98
CA ILE A 52 10.67 17.06 4.51
C ILE A 52 10.71 15.76 3.71
N GLY A 53 11.69 15.57 2.82
CA GLY A 53 11.88 14.31 2.09
C GLY A 53 12.07 13.12 3.05
N ASN A 54 12.91 13.28 4.06
CA ASN A 54 13.13 12.26 5.09
C ASN A 54 11.86 11.95 5.90
N ILE A 55 11.14 12.98 6.37
CA ILE A 55 9.88 12.81 7.11
C ILE A 55 8.87 12.03 6.28
N ASN A 56 8.71 12.38 5.00
CA ASN A 56 7.79 11.71 4.09
C ASN A 56 8.21 10.27 3.83
N GLN A 57 9.51 10.01 3.65
CA GLN A 57 10.05 8.66 3.45
C GLN A 57 9.80 7.77 4.67
N GLN A 58 10.07 8.26 5.88
CA GLN A 58 9.81 7.48 7.09
C GLN A 58 8.30 7.24 7.28
N SER A 59 7.47 8.22 6.98
CA SER A 59 6.01 8.06 7.02
C SER A 59 5.53 6.99 6.04
N ALA A 60 6.05 6.96 4.82
CA ALA A 60 5.72 5.92 3.84
C ALA A 60 6.14 4.52 4.32
N LYS A 61 7.37 4.39 4.86
CA LYS A 61 7.84 3.11 5.43
C LYS A 61 6.97 2.61 6.59
N ILE A 62 6.54 3.51 7.48
CA ILE A 62 5.60 3.16 8.57
C ILE A 62 4.30 2.62 7.97
N GLY A 63 3.75 3.28 6.94
CA GLY A 63 2.55 2.83 6.24
C GLY A 63 2.71 1.42 5.66
N GLU A 64 3.79 1.17 4.91
CA GLU A 64 4.07 -0.14 4.31
C GLU A 64 4.26 -1.25 5.35
N LEU A 65 5.06 -1.00 6.41
CA LEU A 65 5.30 -1.96 7.47
C LEU A 65 4.02 -2.30 8.26
N ALA A 66 3.18 -1.30 8.51
CA ALA A 66 1.92 -1.48 9.20
C ALA A 66 0.90 -2.24 8.34
N ALA A 67 0.89 -1.98 7.03
CA ALA A 67 0.07 -2.71 6.07
C ALA A 67 0.49 -4.18 5.95
N ASP A 68 1.79 -4.48 5.89
CA ASP A 68 2.31 -5.86 5.90
C ASP A 68 1.93 -6.60 7.18
N ASP A 69 2.03 -5.92 8.32
CA ASP A 69 1.60 -6.48 9.61
C ASP A 69 0.12 -6.88 9.58
N PHE A 70 -0.75 -6.00 9.09
CA PHE A 70 -2.17 -6.26 8.94
C PHE A 70 -2.45 -7.43 8.00
N VAL A 71 -1.90 -7.41 6.76
CA VAL A 71 -2.16 -8.45 5.76
C VAL A 71 -1.74 -9.82 6.28
N ARG A 72 -0.55 -9.94 6.85
CA ARG A 72 -0.05 -11.22 7.36
C ARG A 72 -0.72 -11.69 8.63
N ASN A 73 -1.33 -10.78 9.40
CA ASN A 73 -2.14 -11.17 10.54
C ASN A 73 -3.52 -11.70 10.11
N LYS A 74 -4.13 -11.08 9.08
CA LYS A 74 -5.41 -11.53 8.53
C LYS A 74 -5.28 -12.76 7.64
N CYS A 75 -4.21 -12.81 6.85
CA CYS A 75 -3.92 -13.89 5.91
C CYS A 75 -2.50 -14.44 6.20
N PRO A 76 -2.33 -15.34 7.19
CA PRO A 76 -1.00 -15.83 7.61
C PRO A 76 -0.20 -16.49 6.48
N ASN A 77 -0.88 -17.05 5.46
CA ASN A 77 -0.27 -17.68 4.29
C ASN A 77 -0.03 -16.72 3.12
N ALA A 78 -0.27 -15.41 3.31
CA ALA A 78 -0.03 -14.42 2.27
C ALA A 78 1.45 -14.36 1.87
N LYS A 79 1.72 -14.57 0.59
CA LYS A 79 3.04 -14.50 -0.02
C LYS A 79 3.19 -13.16 -0.72
N LEU A 80 4.18 -12.37 -0.30
CA LEU A 80 4.52 -11.11 -0.95
C LEU A 80 5.07 -11.38 -2.36
N LEU A 81 4.42 -10.83 -3.37
CA LEU A 81 4.86 -10.86 -4.77
C LEU A 81 5.64 -9.59 -5.14
N HIS A 82 5.21 -8.44 -4.61
CA HIS A 82 5.81 -7.12 -4.84
C HIS A 82 5.56 -6.23 -3.62
N PRO A 83 6.54 -5.39 -3.22
CA PRO A 83 7.93 -5.32 -3.69
C PRO A 83 8.76 -6.51 -3.22
N LYS A 84 10.07 -6.52 -3.53
CA LYS A 84 10.97 -7.57 -3.07
C LYS A 84 11.10 -7.56 -1.54
N ASP A 85 11.23 -6.37 -0.96
CA ASP A 85 11.41 -6.15 0.48
C ASP A 85 10.56 -4.98 0.95
N ILE A 86 9.85 -5.12 2.07
CA ILE A 86 9.00 -4.08 2.66
C ILE A 86 9.84 -3.04 3.43
N GLY A 87 9.47 -1.76 3.28
CA GLY A 87 10.08 -0.66 4.03
C GLY A 87 11.51 -0.30 3.60
N THR A 88 12.04 -0.93 2.56
CA THR A 88 13.38 -0.66 2.01
C THR A 88 13.36 0.04 0.66
N SER A 89 12.35 -0.23 -0.14
CA SER A 89 12.16 0.38 -1.45
C SER A 89 11.21 1.58 -1.35
N ILE A 90 11.54 2.65 -2.06
CA ILE A 90 10.60 3.74 -2.28
C ILE A 90 9.64 3.26 -3.38
N SER A 91 8.35 3.25 -3.08
CA SER A 91 7.31 3.02 -4.08
C SER A 91 7.52 3.96 -5.28
N LYS A 92 7.55 3.41 -6.49
CA LYS A 92 7.80 4.18 -7.71
C LYS A 92 6.48 4.54 -8.37
N PRO A 93 6.38 5.72 -8.97
CA PRO A 93 5.20 6.05 -9.78
C PRO A 93 4.96 4.98 -10.84
N GLY A 94 3.78 4.38 -10.85
CA GLY A 94 3.40 3.33 -11.79
C GLY A 94 3.53 1.90 -11.26
N ASP A 95 3.79 1.74 -9.98
CA ASP A 95 3.77 0.46 -9.29
C ASP A 95 2.72 0.51 -8.15
N PHE A 96 2.17 -0.64 -7.76
CA PHE A 96 1.42 -0.76 -6.50
C PHE A 96 2.39 -0.74 -5.32
N ASP A 97 1.94 -0.29 -4.16
CA ASP A 97 2.79 -0.34 -2.96
C ASP A 97 3.10 -1.78 -2.57
N MET A 98 2.09 -2.66 -2.54
CA MET A 98 2.30 -4.09 -2.30
C MET A 98 1.27 -4.96 -3.04
N VAL A 99 1.69 -6.17 -3.40
CA VAL A 99 0.82 -7.22 -3.96
C VAL A 99 1.15 -8.54 -3.28
N TYR A 100 0.13 -9.20 -2.76
CA TYR A 100 0.23 -10.53 -2.16
C TYR A 100 -0.61 -11.55 -2.92
N GLU A 101 -0.16 -12.80 -2.88
CA GLU A 101 -0.91 -13.98 -3.30
C GLU A 101 -1.25 -14.82 -2.06
N VAL A 102 -2.48 -15.24 -1.95
CA VAL A 102 -2.97 -16.19 -0.95
C VAL A 102 -3.48 -17.40 -1.72
N GLU A 103 -2.81 -18.54 -1.61
CA GLU A 103 -3.15 -19.75 -2.38
C GLU A 103 -4.21 -20.61 -1.65
N GLU A 104 -4.23 -20.56 -0.33
CA GLU A 104 -5.09 -21.39 0.52
C GLU A 104 -6.05 -20.54 1.39
N PRO A 105 -7.34 -20.92 1.49
CA PRO A 105 -8.00 -22.03 0.82
C PRO A 105 -8.29 -21.73 -0.66
N PRO A 106 -8.38 -22.75 -1.52
CA PRO A 106 -8.76 -22.55 -2.92
C PRO A 106 -10.13 -21.86 -3.07
N PRO A 107 -10.33 -20.98 -4.09
CA PRO A 107 -9.46 -20.73 -5.25
C PRO A 107 -8.29 -19.77 -4.98
N GLY A 108 -8.06 -19.36 -3.73
CA GLY A 108 -7.09 -18.36 -3.39
C GLY A 108 -7.56 -16.93 -3.69
N GLU A 109 -6.69 -15.95 -3.51
CA GLU A 109 -6.97 -14.55 -3.85
C GLU A 109 -5.68 -13.76 -4.10
N ILE A 110 -5.81 -12.62 -4.78
CA ILE A 110 -4.77 -11.59 -4.87
C ILE A 110 -5.18 -10.40 -4.01
N ILE A 111 -4.27 -9.94 -3.16
CA ILE A 111 -4.47 -8.75 -2.34
C ILE A 111 -3.52 -7.65 -2.83
N ILE A 112 -4.08 -6.58 -3.39
CA ILE A 112 -3.36 -5.36 -3.74
C ILE A 112 -3.50 -4.40 -2.56
N VAL A 113 -2.42 -3.72 -2.21
CA VAL A 113 -2.39 -2.79 -1.07
C VAL A 113 -1.92 -1.42 -1.51
N GLU A 114 -2.66 -0.39 -1.10
CA GLU A 114 -2.24 1.00 -1.10
C GLU A 114 -1.97 1.40 0.34
N ALA A 115 -0.71 1.62 0.68
CA ALA A 115 -0.27 1.88 2.04
C ALA A 115 0.04 3.37 2.25
N LYS A 116 -0.55 3.95 3.28
CA LYS A 116 -0.34 5.34 3.65
C LYS A 116 0.11 5.45 5.11
N GLY A 117 1.07 6.35 5.36
CA GLY A 117 1.49 6.71 6.71
C GLY A 117 1.20 8.17 7.01
N GLY A 118 0.72 8.44 8.21
CA GLY A 118 0.29 9.76 8.65
C GLY A 118 -0.97 10.22 7.91
N SER A 119 -1.01 11.47 7.50
CA SER A 119 -2.16 12.08 6.80
C SER A 119 -2.01 12.10 5.28
N SER A 120 -1.16 11.23 4.71
CA SER A 120 -0.93 11.20 3.26
C SER A 120 -2.22 10.83 2.51
N PRO A 121 -2.67 11.65 1.54
CA PRO A 121 -3.88 11.36 0.78
C PRO A 121 -3.63 10.29 -0.30
N LEU A 122 -4.72 9.73 -0.82
CA LEU A 122 -4.67 8.92 -2.03
C LEU A 122 -4.22 9.78 -3.23
N GLY A 123 -3.30 9.24 -4.00
CA GLY A 123 -2.85 9.83 -5.26
C GLY A 123 -3.84 9.62 -6.39
N SER A 124 -3.52 10.19 -7.55
CA SER A 124 -4.28 9.99 -8.78
C SER A 124 -3.36 9.97 -9.99
N ARG A 125 -3.84 9.38 -11.09
CA ARG A 125 -3.16 9.31 -12.38
C ARG A 125 -4.07 9.77 -13.49
N LYS A 126 -3.52 10.51 -14.44
CA LYS A 126 -4.21 10.88 -15.67
C LYS A 126 -4.11 9.72 -16.67
N ILE A 127 -5.28 9.24 -17.11
CA ILE A 127 -5.43 8.19 -18.14
C ILE A 127 -6.30 8.79 -19.23
N GLY A 128 -5.74 8.97 -20.42
CA GLY A 128 -6.39 9.75 -21.47
C GLY A 128 -6.68 11.20 -21.01
N ASN A 129 -7.93 11.62 -21.07
CA ASN A 129 -8.36 12.97 -20.70
C ASN A 129 -8.92 13.06 -19.26
N MET A 130 -8.96 11.96 -18.51
CA MET A 130 -9.54 11.88 -17.18
C MET A 130 -8.49 11.58 -16.13
N ALA A 131 -8.70 12.05 -14.91
CA ALA A 131 -7.88 11.66 -13.75
C ALA A 131 -8.63 10.62 -12.93
N TYR A 132 -7.93 9.56 -12.52
CA TYR A 132 -8.45 8.46 -11.73
C TYR A 132 -7.66 8.32 -10.43
N GLN A 133 -8.38 8.24 -9.33
CA GLN A 133 -7.79 8.09 -8.00
C GLN A 133 -7.30 6.64 -7.79
N GLN A 134 -6.25 6.46 -6.99
CA GLN A 134 -5.86 5.16 -6.46
C GLN A 134 -7.08 4.45 -5.90
N GLY A 135 -7.24 3.15 -6.21
CA GLY A 135 -8.41 2.36 -5.81
C GLY A 135 -9.56 2.33 -6.82
N THR A 136 -9.53 3.11 -7.92
CA THR A 136 -10.49 2.93 -9.03
C THR A 136 -10.10 1.75 -9.91
N THR A 137 -11.07 1.16 -10.63
CA THR A 137 -10.82 0.05 -11.57
C THR A 137 -9.85 0.48 -12.66
N GLU A 138 -10.03 1.67 -13.23
CA GLU A 138 -9.20 2.19 -14.32
C GLU A 138 -7.76 2.46 -13.85
N TYR A 139 -7.59 3.00 -12.64
CA TYR A 139 -6.26 3.16 -12.05
C TYR A 139 -5.58 1.79 -11.87
N THR A 140 -6.31 0.81 -11.35
CA THR A 140 -5.80 -0.54 -11.09
C THR A 140 -5.39 -1.22 -12.39
N ALA A 141 -6.21 -1.13 -13.46
CA ALA A 141 -5.89 -1.66 -14.78
C ALA A 141 -4.64 -1.01 -15.38
N GLU A 142 -4.54 0.32 -15.31
CA GLU A 142 -3.38 1.07 -15.83
C GLU A 142 -2.08 0.68 -15.11
N ILE A 143 -2.08 0.61 -13.77
CA ILE A 143 -0.90 0.21 -13.00
C ILE A 143 -0.52 -1.25 -13.30
N THR A 144 -1.51 -2.15 -13.39
CA THR A 144 -1.26 -3.55 -13.76
C THR A 144 -0.58 -3.65 -15.13
N ASN A 145 -1.03 -2.86 -16.11
CA ASN A 145 -0.42 -2.82 -17.45
C ASN A 145 1.02 -2.30 -17.39
N LEU A 146 1.27 -1.19 -16.72
CA LEU A 146 2.61 -0.62 -16.56
C LEU A 146 3.59 -1.60 -15.89
N MET A 147 3.13 -2.30 -14.85
CA MET A 147 3.94 -3.32 -14.18
C MET A 147 4.19 -4.53 -15.09
N SER A 148 3.24 -4.89 -15.96
CA SER A 148 3.39 -6.00 -16.93
C SER A 148 4.44 -5.72 -18.01
N GLU A 149 4.69 -4.45 -18.32
CA GLU A 149 5.70 -4.00 -19.30
C GLU A 149 7.13 -4.00 -18.73
N LYS A 150 7.29 -4.17 -17.41
CA LYS A 150 8.63 -4.22 -16.79
C LYS A 150 9.43 -5.42 -17.28
N LYS A 151 10.75 -5.39 -17.02
CA LYS A 151 11.67 -6.45 -17.40
C LYS A 151 11.25 -7.80 -16.82
N GLU A 152 11.46 -8.86 -17.60
CA GLU A 152 11.20 -10.24 -17.16
C GLU A 152 11.96 -10.58 -15.86
N GLY A 153 11.28 -11.28 -14.95
CA GLY A 153 11.81 -11.68 -13.65
C GLY A 153 11.75 -10.61 -12.57
N THR A 154 11.24 -9.39 -12.85
CA THR A 154 11.02 -8.38 -11.82
C THR A 154 9.76 -8.69 -11.01
N THR A 155 9.74 -8.26 -9.75
CA THR A 155 8.57 -8.46 -8.86
C THR A 155 7.33 -7.76 -9.39
N GLU A 156 7.49 -6.60 -10.03
CA GLU A 156 6.42 -5.85 -10.69
C GLU A 156 5.73 -6.70 -11.76
N LYS A 157 6.54 -7.29 -12.68
CA LYS A 157 6.00 -8.11 -13.77
C LYS A 157 5.36 -9.39 -13.26
N ILE A 158 5.96 -10.03 -12.26
CA ILE A 158 5.40 -11.22 -11.62
C ILE A 158 4.04 -10.90 -11.00
N ALA A 159 3.94 -9.82 -10.23
CA ALA A 159 2.70 -9.38 -9.60
C ALA A 159 1.62 -9.05 -10.65
N ALA A 160 1.97 -8.29 -11.69
CA ALA A 160 1.04 -7.94 -12.76
C ALA A 160 0.46 -9.18 -13.46
N ARG A 161 1.31 -10.17 -13.79
CA ARG A 161 0.86 -11.43 -14.41
C ARG A 161 -0.09 -12.22 -13.49
N LYS A 162 0.16 -12.21 -12.19
CA LYS A 162 -0.74 -12.87 -11.22
C LYS A 162 -2.09 -12.14 -11.13
N ILE A 163 -2.11 -10.81 -11.16
CA ILE A 163 -3.34 -10.02 -11.21
C ILE A 163 -4.12 -10.32 -12.50
N GLN A 164 -3.46 -10.28 -13.68
CA GLN A 164 -4.08 -10.57 -14.96
C GLN A 164 -4.62 -12.00 -15.03
N HIS A 165 -3.86 -12.98 -14.52
CA HIS A 165 -4.31 -14.36 -14.41
C HIS A 165 -5.56 -14.46 -13.52
N ALA A 166 -5.52 -13.88 -12.33
CA ALA A 166 -6.66 -13.88 -11.42
C ALA A 166 -7.91 -13.26 -12.06
N ALA A 167 -7.77 -12.12 -12.74
CA ALA A 167 -8.87 -11.48 -13.46
C ALA A 167 -9.46 -12.36 -14.56
N SER A 168 -8.59 -13.05 -15.33
CA SER A 168 -9.00 -13.92 -16.44
C SER A 168 -9.74 -15.17 -15.97
N PHE A 169 -9.39 -15.71 -14.81
CA PHE A 169 -9.97 -16.96 -14.26
C PHE A 169 -11.01 -16.74 -13.17
N GLY A 170 -11.36 -15.47 -12.86
CA GLY A 170 -12.34 -15.15 -11.84
C GLY A 170 -11.87 -15.45 -10.41
N ILE A 171 -10.56 -15.53 -10.19
CA ILE A 171 -9.98 -15.60 -8.85
C ILE A 171 -10.19 -14.25 -8.17
N PRO A 172 -10.60 -14.21 -6.89
CA PRO A 172 -10.82 -12.95 -6.18
C PRO A 172 -9.60 -12.04 -6.21
N ILE A 173 -9.83 -10.76 -6.52
CA ILE A 173 -8.84 -9.69 -6.43
C ILE A 173 -9.40 -8.66 -5.46
N ARG A 174 -8.67 -8.39 -4.40
CA ARG A 174 -9.02 -7.42 -3.37
C ARG A 174 -8.01 -6.27 -3.42
N TYR A 175 -8.49 -5.06 -3.41
CA TYR A 175 -7.63 -3.87 -3.33
C TYR A 175 -7.96 -3.14 -2.03
N ILE A 176 -7.02 -3.08 -1.11
CA ILE A 176 -7.20 -2.44 0.18
C ILE A 176 -6.38 -1.15 0.29
N HIS A 177 -6.95 -0.17 0.95
CA HIS A 177 -6.28 1.01 1.44
C HIS A 177 -5.98 0.81 2.92
N THR A 178 -4.74 1.02 3.31
CA THR A 178 -4.33 1.03 4.71
C THR A 178 -3.77 2.40 5.08
N GLN A 179 -4.25 2.98 6.17
CA GLN A 179 -3.80 4.27 6.68
C GLN A 179 -3.26 4.07 8.09
N ALA A 180 -1.94 4.05 8.24
CA ALA A 180 -1.31 4.02 9.56
C ALA A 180 -1.25 5.44 10.12
N ASN A 181 -1.85 5.70 11.28
CA ASN A 181 -1.65 6.96 11.98
C ASN A 181 -0.20 7.03 12.51
N ILE A 182 0.33 8.24 12.60
CA ILE A 182 1.62 8.49 13.23
C ILE A 182 1.35 9.27 14.51
N PRO A 183 1.46 8.63 15.69
CA PRO A 183 1.08 9.25 16.95
C PRO A 183 2.05 10.38 17.33
N GLU A 184 1.52 11.45 17.92
CA GLU A 184 2.31 12.55 18.44
C GLU A 184 3.26 12.13 19.59
N SER A 185 2.87 11.08 20.34
CA SER A 185 3.72 10.49 21.37
C SER A 185 5.02 9.89 20.83
N GLY A 186 5.09 9.59 19.52
CA GLY A 186 6.19 8.85 18.93
C GLY A 186 6.29 7.38 19.39
N ASN A 187 5.30 6.89 20.13
CA ASN A 187 5.31 5.55 20.68
C ASN A 187 4.68 4.56 19.70
N VAL A 188 5.40 3.51 19.34
CA VAL A 188 4.93 2.47 18.41
C VAL A 188 3.66 1.75 18.88
N THR A 189 3.44 1.65 20.18
CA THR A 189 2.22 1.02 20.76
C THR A 189 0.95 1.83 20.49
N ASP A 190 1.07 3.10 20.15
CA ASP A 190 -0.04 4.00 19.83
C ASP A 190 -0.36 4.08 18.34
N VAL A 191 0.45 3.40 17.50
CA VAL A 191 0.16 3.29 16.07
C VAL A 191 -1.10 2.45 15.89
N ARG A 192 -2.05 2.98 15.11
CA ARG A 192 -3.29 2.30 14.72
C ARG A 192 -3.41 2.32 13.20
N VAL A 193 -4.04 1.30 12.65
CA VAL A 193 -4.24 1.19 11.21
C VAL A 193 -5.72 1.16 10.88
N GLU A 194 -6.14 2.08 10.04
CA GLU A 194 -7.44 2.04 9.40
C GLU A 194 -7.32 1.27 8.09
N VAL A 195 -8.24 0.36 7.84
CA VAL A 195 -8.25 -0.44 6.61
C VAL A 195 -9.62 -0.40 5.97
N ALA A 196 -9.66 -0.13 4.67
CA ALA A 196 -10.87 -0.14 3.88
C ALA A 196 -10.62 -0.80 2.51
N GLU A 197 -11.51 -1.66 2.07
CA GLU A 197 -11.42 -2.31 0.76
C GLU A 197 -12.08 -1.44 -0.30
N PHE A 198 -11.34 -1.19 -1.39
CA PHE A 198 -11.88 -0.49 -2.57
C PHE A 198 -12.87 -1.36 -3.34
N LYS A 199 -13.86 -0.69 -3.92
CA LYS A 199 -14.83 -1.31 -4.84
C LYS A 199 -14.26 -1.29 -6.26
N ILE A 200 -13.60 -2.36 -6.65
CA ILE A 200 -13.07 -2.53 -8.01
C ILE A 200 -13.87 -3.58 -8.79
N ASN A 201 -13.89 -3.45 -10.12
CA ASN A 201 -14.41 -4.46 -11.02
C ASN A 201 -13.25 -5.27 -11.61
N SER A 202 -13.02 -6.47 -11.09
CA SER A 202 -11.92 -7.34 -11.53
C SER A 202 -11.97 -7.71 -13.02
N LYS A 203 -13.17 -7.77 -13.64
CA LYS A 203 -13.30 -8.01 -15.09
C LYS A 203 -12.81 -6.82 -15.94
N GLY A 204 -12.73 -5.64 -15.38
CA GLY A 204 -12.20 -4.44 -16.03
C GLY A 204 -10.68 -4.30 -15.95
N LEU A 205 -9.96 -5.31 -15.42
CA LEU A 205 -8.50 -5.28 -15.28
C LEU A 205 -7.75 -5.96 -16.44
N ILE A 206 -8.48 -6.51 -17.41
CA ILE A 206 -7.99 -7.20 -18.63
C ILE A 206 -8.54 -6.56 -19.87
#